data_54b01fb5e9aa5176212af3955b296861
#
_entry.id   54b01fb5e9aa5176212af3955b296861
#
_cell.length_a   1.000
_cell.length_b   1.000
_cell.length_c   1.000
_cell.angle_alpha   90.00
_cell.angle_beta   90.00
_cell.angle_gamma   90.00
#
_symmetry.space_group_name_H-M   'P 1'
#
loop_
_entity.id
_entity.type
_entity.pdbx_description
1 polymer ?
#
loop_
_entity_poly.entity_id
_entity_poly.type
_entity_poly.pdbx_seq_one_letter_code
_entity_poly.pdbx_strand_id
1 'polypeptide(L)'
;MRKFYEIYPIWSAVPTELKGNRKLSKEVNKMIQIENVTKSYIKDKNIIEGMNLEIKNGEIFGFLGPNGAGKTTTIKMITGILDIDKGDIKIDGNSIKEKPIQAKKQFSFVPDSPDMFLRLKGIEYLNFMADIYEVTKEERKKRIEELARTFEIEHALNEKMQSYSHGMRQKIVIIGSLISNPKNWIIDEPMTGLDPKSSFELKNIMRKKAENGDTVFFSTHILEVAEKLCDRIGIINHGKLVFVGTYEQIKKELDENKSLEELYM
;
A
#
# COMPACT_ATOMS: atom_id res chain seq x y z
N MET A 1 16.27 -19.18 10.41
CA MET A 1 15.09 -18.56 10.98
C MET A 1 15.30 -17.86 12.34
N ARG A 2 16.04 -18.39 13.34
CA ARG A 2 16.21 -17.74 14.65
C ARG A 2 16.91 -16.36 14.66
N LYS A 3 17.83 -16.06 13.76
CA LYS A 3 18.58 -14.78 13.71
C LYS A 3 17.74 -13.54 13.25
N PHE A 4 16.58 -13.74 12.66
CA PHE A 4 15.79 -12.65 12.07
C PHE A 4 14.90 -11.93 13.09
N TYR A 5 14.43 -12.62 14.13
CA TYR A 5 13.60 -12.04 15.20
C TYR A 5 14.37 -11.12 16.15
N GLU A 6 15.69 -11.27 16.21
CA GLU A 6 16.57 -10.41 17.03
C GLU A 6 16.78 -9.01 16.44
N ILE A 7 16.54 -8.85 15.13
CA ILE A 7 16.80 -7.59 14.42
C ILE A 7 15.58 -6.65 14.43
N TYR A 8 14.36 -7.19 14.57
CA TYR A 8 13.12 -6.41 14.51
C TYR A 8 12.12 -6.79 15.63
N PRO A 9 12.37 -6.39 16.88
CA PRO A 9 11.54 -6.79 18.03
C PRO A 9 10.12 -6.20 18.04
N ILE A 10 9.81 -5.16 17.26
CA ILE A 10 8.46 -4.56 17.20
C ILE A 10 7.41 -5.57 16.71
N TRP A 11 7.81 -6.52 15.87
CA TRP A 11 6.89 -7.46 15.24
C TRP A 11 6.60 -8.71 16.10
N SER A 12 7.30 -8.88 17.23
CA SER A 12 7.12 -10.02 18.13
C SER A 12 6.07 -9.80 19.24
N ALA A 13 5.61 -8.56 19.43
CA ALA A 13 4.66 -8.20 20.47
C ALA A 13 3.22 -8.12 19.95
N VAL A 14 2.72 -9.19 19.32
CA VAL A 14 1.28 -9.42 19.23
C VAL A 14 0.87 -10.13 20.53
N PRO A 15 0.01 -9.54 21.38
CA PRO A 15 -0.49 -10.22 22.56
C PRO A 15 -1.16 -11.52 22.15
N THR A 16 -0.71 -12.63 22.72
CA THR A 16 -1.20 -14.00 22.46
C THR A 16 -2.67 -14.20 22.91
N GLU A 17 -3.29 -13.20 23.51
CA GLU A 17 -4.63 -13.27 24.09
C GLU A 17 -5.79 -13.04 23.12
N LEU A 18 -5.54 -12.74 21.84
CA LEU A 18 -6.59 -12.66 20.82
C LEU A 18 -6.83 -13.97 20.06
N LYS A 19 -6.33 -15.10 20.56
CA LYS A 19 -6.73 -16.44 20.08
C LYS A 19 -8.07 -16.89 20.70
N GLY A 20 -9.01 -15.97 20.84
CA GLY A 20 -10.41 -16.31 21.13
C GLY A 20 -11.06 -16.89 19.87
N ASN A 21 -11.60 -18.12 19.99
CA ASN A 21 -12.43 -18.87 19.06
C ASN A 21 -13.19 -18.02 18.02
N ARG A 22 -12.57 -17.63 16.92
CA ARG A 22 -13.30 -17.31 15.70
C ARG A 22 -13.68 -18.62 15.06
N LYS A 23 -14.95 -19.02 15.16
CA LYS A 23 -15.57 -19.95 14.22
C LYS A 23 -15.25 -19.37 12.83
N LEU A 24 -14.45 -20.08 12.07
CA LEU A 24 -14.18 -19.83 10.67
C LEU A 24 -15.51 -19.99 9.91
N SER A 25 -16.25 -18.91 9.77
CA SER A 25 -17.18 -18.78 8.67
C SER A 25 -16.31 -18.71 7.40
N LYS A 26 -16.59 -19.56 6.41
CA LYS A 26 -15.89 -19.67 5.13
C LYS A 26 -16.15 -18.47 4.18
N GLU A 27 -16.38 -17.28 4.71
CA GLU A 27 -16.31 -16.05 3.92
C GLU A 27 -14.85 -15.62 3.88
N VAL A 28 -14.25 -15.70 2.71
CA VAL A 28 -12.93 -15.11 2.43
C VAL A 28 -13.06 -13.63 2.76
N ASN A 29 -12.51 -13.20 3.91
CA ASN A 29 -12.53 -11.80 4.30
C ASN A 29 -11.79 -11.00 3.23
N LYS A 30 -12.50 -10.15 2.53
CA LYS A 30 -12.00 -9.31 1.45
C LYS A 30 -11.62 -7.96 2.07
N MET A 31 -10.35 -7.58 1.91
CA MET A 31 -9.84 -6.32 2.43
C MET A 31 -10.33 -5.12 1.62
N ILE A 32 -10.17 -5.18 0.29
CA ILE A 32 -10.69 -4.15 -0.63
C ILE A 32 -11.62 -4.82 -1.62
N GLN A 33 -12.81 -4.23 -1.80
CA GLN A 33 -13.79 -4.61 -2.80
C GLN A 33 -14.12 -3.39 -3.65
N ILE A 34 -13.83 -3.46 -4.94
CA ILE A 34 -14.19 -2.46 -5.94
C ILE A 34 -15.34 -3.06 -6.75
N GLU A 35 -16.50 -2.41 -6.72
CA GLU A 35 -17.74 -2.92 -7.31
C GLU A 35 -18.23 -1.95 -8.40
N ASN A 36 -18.03 -2.32 -9.67
CA ASN A 36 -18.46 -1.59 -10.86
C ASN A 36 -18.11 -0.09 -10.85
N VAL A 37 -16.86 0.22 -10.47
CA VAL A 37 -16.40 1.60 -10.29
C VAL A 37 -16.07 2.25 -11.63
N THR A 38 -16.61 3.45 -11.84
CA THR A 38 -16.32 4.29 -13.00
C THR A 38 -15.88 5.68 -12.53
N LYS A 39 -14.90 6.26 -13.24
CA LYS A 39 -14.40 7.62 -13.00
C LYS A 39 -14.11 8.34 -14.30
N SER A 40 -14.57 9.59 -14.39
CA SER A 40 -14.28 10.52 -15.47
C SER A 40 -13.76 11.84 -14.89
N TYR A 41 -12.77 12.45 -15.54
CA TYR A 41 -12.36 13.83 -15.22
C TYR A 41 -13.01 14.83 -16.19
N ILE A 42 -13.35 14.38 -17.39
CA ILE A 42 -14.00 15.17 -18.43
C ILE A 42 -15.24 14.40 -18.83
N LYS A 43 -16.33 15.12 -19.09
CA LYS A 43 -17.60 14.54 -19.55
C LYS A 43 -17.36 13.61 -20.75
N ASP A 44 -17.93 12.42 -20.70
CA ASP A 44 -17.85 11.37 -21.73
C ASP A 44 -16.46 10.78 -21.99
N LYS A 45 -15.46 11.03 -21.09
CA LYS A 45 -14.13 10.41 -21.16
C LYS A 45 -13.81 9.70 -19.85
N ASN A 46 -14.12 8.40 -19.78
CA ASN A 46 -13.81 7.57 -18.63
C ASN A 46 -12.29 7.34 -18.53
N ILE A 47 -11.75 7.54 -17.33
CA ILE A 47 -10.39 7.16 -16.96
C ILE A 47 -10.38 5.78 -16.34
N ILE A 48 -11.44 5.42 -15.61
CA ILE A 48 -11.71 4.08 -15.11
C ILE A 48 -13.13 3.71 -15.54
N GLU A 49 -13.33 2.50 -16.05
CA GLU A 49 -14.59 2.07 -16.61
C GLU A 49 -15.03 0.71 -16.04
N GLY A 50 -16.09 0.73 -15.19
CA GLY A 50 -16.73 -0.48 -14.69
C GLY A 50 -15.80 -1.45 -13.96
N MET A 51 -14.79 -0.93 -13.25
CA MET A 51 -13.77 -1.76 -12.59
C MET A 51 -14.37 -2.61 -11.50
N ASN A 52 -14.02 -3.91 -11.51
CA ASN A 52 -14.31 -4.86 -10.45
C ASN A 52 -13.00 -5.49 -9.99
N LEU A 53 -12.67 -5.39 -8.70
CA LEU A 53 -11.45 -5.97 -8.13
C LEU A 53 -11.68 -6.35 -6.67
N GLU A 54 -11.15 -7.52 -6.29
CA GLU A 54 -11.16 -8.00 -4.92
C GLU A 54 -9.73 -8.30 -4.46
N ILE A 55 -9.32 -7.69 -3.34
CA ILE A 55 -8.06 -7.95 -2.65
C ILE A 55 -8.37 -8.67 -1.36
N LYS A 56 -7.67 -9.77 -1.10
CA LYS A 56 -7.89 -10.63 0.06
C LYS A 56 -7.06 -10.14 1.25
N ASN A 57 -7.52 -10.44 2.45
CA ASN A 57 -6.72 -10.21 3.65
C ASN A 57 -5.46 -11.10 3.64
N GLY A 58 -4.34 -10.53 4.07
CA GLY A 58 -3.08 -11.25 4.22
C GLY A 58 -2.32 -11.52 2.93
N GLU A 59 -2.64 -10.83 1.83
CA GLU A 59 -1.87 -10.94 0.58
C GLU A 59 -1.07 -9.68 0.26
N ILE A 60 -0.01 -9.84 -0.48
CA ILE A 60 0.66 -8.75 -1.19
C ILE A 60 0.08 -8.71 -2.60
N PHE A 61 -0.69 -7.65 -2.88
CA PHE A 61 -1.32 -7.45 -4.17
C PHE A 61 -0.62 -6.34 -4.96
N GLY A 62 -0.08 -6.66 -6.13
CA GLY A 62 0.53 -5.72 -7.06
C GLY A 62 -0.46 -5.20 -8.08
N PHE A 63 -0.59 -3.88 -8.19
CA PHE A 63 -1.42 -3.23 -9.20
C PHE A 63 -0.52 -2.66 -10.30
N LEU A 64 -0.44 -3.39 -11.40
CA LEU A 64 0.55 -3.20 -12.46
C LEU A 64 -0.07 -2.51 -13.67
N GLY A 65 0.68 -1.62 -14.31
CA GLY A 65 0.27 -0.97 -15.57
C GLY A 65 1.20 0.15 -15.98
N PRO A 66 1.16 0.59 -17.25
CA PRO A 66 1.96 1.70 -17.72
C PRO A 66 1.57 3.02 -17.05
N ASN A 67 2.40 4.05 -17.27
CA ASN A 67 2.07 5.40 -16.82
C ASN A 67 0.82 5.89 -17.56
N GLY A 68 -0.11 6.49 -16.81
CA GLY A 68 -1.39 6.94 -17.35
C GLY A 68 -2.47 5.85 -17.47
N ALA A 69 -2.20 4.59 -17.11
CA ALA A 69 -3.19 3.50 -17.17
C ALA A 69 -4.36 3.66 -16.18
N GLY A 70 -4.22 4.52 -15.16
CA GLY A 70 -5.25 4.74 -14.14
C GLY A 70 -4.88 4.24 -12.74
N LYS A 71 -3.64 3.78 -12.49
CA LYS A 71 -3.19 3.25 -11.19
C LYS A 71 -3.41 4.25 -10.04
N THR A 72 -2.79 5.42 -10.11
CA THR A 72 -2.91 6.48 -9.11
C THR A 72 -4.37 6.96 -8.95
N THR A 73 -5.14 7.05 -10.05
CA THR A 73 -6.56 7.39 -9.99
C THR A 73 -7.33 6.35 -9.19
N THR A 74 -7.08 5.07 -9.44
CA THR A 74 -7.72 3.96 -8.70
C THR A 74 -7.35 4.02 -7.21
N ILE A 75 -6.08 4.20 -6.89
CA ILE A 75 -5.63 4.33 -5.49
C ILE A 75 -6.27 5.54 -4.80
N LYS A 76 -6.34 6.69 -5.46
CA LYS A 76 -7.00 7.89 -4.92
C LYS A 76 -8.49 7.68 -4.67
N MET A 77 -9.17 6.87 -5.48
CA MET A 77 -10.56 6.47 -5.23
C MET A 77 -10.67 5.52 -4.03
N ILE A 78 -9.80 4.50 -3.96
CA ILE A 78 -9.78 3.55 -2.82
C ILE A 78 -9.55 4.29 -1.50
N THR A 79 -8.64 5.26 -1.48
CA THR A 79 -8.31 6.05 -0.28
C THR A 79 -9.30 7.18 0.03
N GLY A 80 -10.31 7.38 -0.84
CA GLY A 80 -11.31 8.44 -0.68
C GLY A 80 -10.70 9.85 -0.75
N ILE A 81 -9.61 10.02 -1.52
CA ILE A 81 -9.04 11.31 -1.92
C ILE A 81 -9.77 11.83 -3.15
N LEU A 82 -10.24 10.92 -4.00
CA LEU A 82 -10.99 11.20 -5.21
C LEU A 82 -12.35 10.50 -5.16
N ASP A 83 -13.42 11.26 -5.39
CA ASP A 83 -14.77 10.70 -5.45
C ASP A 83 -14.97 9.81 -6.68
N ILE A 84 -15.73 8.74 -6.50
CA ILE A 84 -16.13 7.84 -7.58
C ILE A 84 -17.47 8.31 -8.18
N ASP A 85 -17.61 8.18 -9.51
CA ASP A 85 -18.82 8.64 -10.21
C ASP A 85 -19.91 7.56 -10.17
N LYS A 86 -19.55 6.27 -10.34
CA LYS A 86 -20.45 5.11 -10.25
C LYS A 86 -19.81 3.98 -9.48
N GLY A 87 -20.63 3.07 -8.95
CA GLY A 87 -20.18 1.90 -8.19
C GLY A 87 -19.94 2.20 -6.71
N ASP A 88 -19.22 1.31 -6.04
CA ASP A 88 -18.81 1.46 -4.64
C ASP A 88 -17.44 0.84 -4.40
N ILE A 89 -16.74 1.32 -3.36
CA ILE A 89 -15.51 0.73 -2.84
C ILE A 89 -15.70 0.49 -1.35
N LYS A 90 -15.41 -0.74 -0.91
CA LYS A 90 -15.47 -1.12 0.49
C LYS A 90 -14.10 -1.54 0.99
N ILE A 91 -13.74 -1.12 2.20
CA ILE A 91 -12.52 -1.51 2.90
C ILE A 91 -12.93 -2.14 4.23
N ASP A 92 -12.57 -3.41 4.42
CA ASP A 92 -13.06 -4.24 5.53
C ASP A 92 -14.57 -4.11 5.73
N GLY A 93 -15.34 -4.18 4.62
CA GLY A 93 -16.80 -4.08 4.60
C GLY A 93 -17.36 -2.67 4.81
N ASN A 94 -16.53 -1.64 4.97
CA ASN A 94 -16.97 -0.26 5.13
C ASN A 94 -16.90 0.48 3.78
N SER A 95 -18.06 0.91 3.26
CA SER A 95 -18.13 1.74 2.05
C SER A 95 -17.43 3.09 2.26
N ILE A 96 -16.60 3.49 1.31
CA ILE A 96 -15.93 4.81 1.33
C ILE A 96 -16.92 5.96 1.13
N LYS A 97 -18.12 5.71 0.58
CA LYS A 97 -19.17 6.70 0.42
C LYS A 97 -20.05 6.83 1.68
N GLU A 98 -20.49 5.68 2.21
CA GLU A 98 -21.46 5.67 3.31
C GLU A 98 -20.80 5.79 4.68
N LYS A 99 -19.59 5.20 4.83
CA LYS A 99 -18.84 5.14 6.07
C LYS A 99 -17.37 5.58 5.88
N PRO A 100 -17.10 6.79 5.37
CA PRO A 100 -15.77 7.22 4.96
C PRO A 100 -14.75 7.20 6.10
N ILE A 101 -15.13 7.60 7.31
CA ILE A 101 -14.22 7.62 8.47
C ILE A 101 -13.87 6.19 8.91
N GLN A 102 -14.87 5.30 8.96
CA GLN A 102 -14.67 3.90 9.31
C GLN A 102 -13.77 3.21 8.28
N ALA A 103 -13.99 3.45 6.99
CA ALA A 103 -13.14 2.93 5.93
C ALA A 103 -11.69 3.45 6.05
N LYS A 104 -11.51 4.78 6.25
CA LYS A 104 -10.17 5.40 6.38
C LYS A 104 -9.39 4.93 7.62
N LYS A 105 -10.05 4.52 8.68
CA LYS A 105 -9.41 3.94 9.87
C LYS A 105 -8.84 2.54 9.63
N GLN A 106 -9.21 1.86 8.52
CA GLN A 106 -8.78 0.49 8.24
C GLN A 106 -7.42 0.40 7.53
N PHE A 107 -6.89 1.49 7.00
CA PHE A 107 -5.65 1.46 6.23
C PHE A 107 -4.72 2.63 6.54
N SER A 108 -3.46 2.48 6.13
CA SER A 108 -2.52 3.59 5.98
C SER A 108 -2.11 3.71 4.53
N PHE A 109 -1.79 4.93 4.10
CA PHE A 109 -1.53 5.26 2.69
C PHE A 109 -0.19 5.98 2.50
N VAL A 110 0.57 5.56 1.48
CA VAL A 110 1.76 6.25 0.97
C VAL A 110 1.45 6.72 -0.45
N PRO A 111 1.41 8.04 -0.71
CA PRO A 111 1.20 8.58 -2.05
C PRO A 111 2.45 8.45 -2.92
N ASP A 112 2.28 8.58 -4.24
CA ASP A 112 3.35 8.61 -5.24
C ASP A 112 4.28 9.83 -5.12
N SER A 113 3.74 10.96 -4.64
CA SER A 113 4.52 12.17 -4.38
C SER A 113 4.67 12.39 -2.87
N PRO A 114 5.92 12.39 -2.37
CA PRO A 114 6.20 12.62 -0.95
C PRO A 114 6.26 14.11 -0.59
N ASP A 115 5.90 15.03 -1.49
CA ASP A 115 6.05 16.48 -1.33
C ASP A 115 4.94 17.10 -0.46
N MET A 116 4.62 16.44 0.63
CA MET A 116 3.67 16.92 1.64
C MET A 116 4.39 17.41 2.88
N PHE A 117 3.80 18.40 3.57
CA PHE A 117 4.28 18.86 4.86
C PHE A 117 5.73 19.36 4.89
N LEU A 118 6.26 19.92 3.79
CA LEU A 118 7.66 20.32 3.61
C LEU A 118 8.18 21.31 4.67
N ARG A 119 7.27 22.06 5.32
CA ARG A 119 7.63 23.00 6.37
C ARG A 119 7.90 22.37 7.74
N LEU A 120 7.44 21.13 7.94
CA LEU A 120 7.67 20.39 9.17
C LEU A 120 9.08 19.78 9.18
N LYS A 121 9.62 19.57 10.38
CA LYS A 121 10.76 18.66 10.57
C LYS A 121 10.29 17.22 10.40
N GLY A 122 11.22 16.30 10.02
CA GLY A 122 10.88 14.89 9.91
C GLY A 122 10.23 14.33 11.17
N ILE A 123 10.82 14.61 12.34
CA ILE A 123 10.27 14.16 13.62
C ILE A 123 8.88 14.76 13.94
N GLU A 124 8.62 16.01 13.55
CA GLU A 124 7.31 16.65 13.73
C GLU A 124 6.24 15.98 12.87
N TYR A 125 6.57 15.68 11.60
CA TYR A 125 5.69 14.92 10.71
C TYR A 125 5.39 13.51 11.25
N LEU A 126 6.41 12.78 11.74
CA LEU A 126 6.20 11.44 12.28
C LEU A 126 5.34 11.46 13.55
N ASN A 127 5.53 12.44 14.44
CA ASN A 127 4.67 12.63 15.61
C ASN A 127 3.24 13.00 15.21
N PHE A 128 3.06 13.87 14.22
CA PHE A 128 1.75 14.23 13.68
C PHE A 128 1.00 13.00 13.15
N MET A 129 1.68 12.13 12.37
CA MET A 129 1.09 10.89 11.91
C MET A 129 0.71 9.96 13.07
N ALA A 130 1.56 9.86 14.09
CA ALA A 130 1.28 9.07 15.28
C ALA A 130 0.07 9.61 16.05
N ASP A 131 -0.12 10.92 16.12
CA ASP A 131 -1.29 11.55 16.78
C ASP A 131 -2.58 11.24 16.02
N ILE A 132 -2.58 11.31 14.67
CA ILE A 132 -3.75 10.97 13.84
C ILE A 132 -4.24 9.55 14.12
N TYR A 133 -3.30 8.60 14.30
CA TYR A 133 -3.62 7.19 14.53
C TYR A 133 -3.65 6.82 16.02
N GLU A 134 -3.65 7.80 16.92
CA GLU A 134 -3.77 7.61 18.39
C GLU A 134 -2.68 6.67 18.97
N VAL A 135 -1.47 6.68 18.39
CA VAL A 135 -0.34 5.85 18.85
C VAL A 135 0.26 6.44 20.12
N THR A 136 0.43 5.62 21.16
CA THR A 136 0.97 6.07 22.46
C THR A 136 2.38 6.64 22.34
N LYS A 137 2.79 7.46 23.31
CA LYS A 137 4.12 8.11 23.29
C LYS A 137 5.26 7.10 23.32
N GLU A 138 5.10 6.04 24.09
CA GLU A 138 6.07 4.97 24.26
C GLU A 138 6.24 4.18 22.96
N GLU A 139 5.12 3.75 22.38
CA GLU A 139 5.13 3.01 21.12
C GLU A 139 5.66 3.84 19.96
N ARG A 140 5.23 5.13 19.83
CA ARG A 140 5.71 6.00 18.74
C ARG A 140 7.21 6.20 18.81
N LYS A 141 7.76 6.47 20.01
CA LYS A 141 9.21 6.65 20.19
C LYS A 141 9.96 5.42 19.68
N LYS A 142 9.57 4.22 20.16
CA LYS A 142 10.19 2.96 19.76
C LYS A 142 10.11 2.74 18.23
N ARG A 143 8.92 2.92 17.63
CA ARG A 143 8.71 2.69 16.19
C ARG A 143 9.48 3.71 15.35
N ILE A 144 9.50 4.98 15.74
CA ILE A 144 10.27 6.02 15.04
C ILE A 144 11.76 5.69 15.05
N GLU A 145 12.34 5.37 16.22
CA GLU A 145 13.76 5.04 16.35
C GLU A 145 14.13 3.81 15.50
N GLU A 146 13.32 2.77 15.52
CA GLU A 146 13.58 1.54 14.78
C GLU A 146 13.44 1.74 13.27
N LEU A 147 12.36 2.36 12.80
CA LEU A 147 12.12 2.60 11.38
C LEU A 147 13.13 3.62 10.80
N ALA A 148 13.45 4.67 11.54
CA ALA A 148 14.46 5.64 11.11
C ALA A 148 15.84 5.00 10.93
N ARG A 149 16.22 4.08 11.82
CA ARG A 149 17.44 3.28 11.70
C ARG A 149 17.41 2.34 10.50
N THR A 150 16.27 1.64 10.28
CA THR A 150 16.09 0.74 9.14
C THR A 150 16.28 1.45 7.81
N PHE A 151 15.75 2.67 7.68
CA PHE A 151 15.86 3.49 6.47
C PHE A 151 17.07 4.45 6.48
N GLU A 152 17.94 4.39 7.51
CA GLU A 152 19.16 5.22 7.65
C GLU A 152 18.89 6.73 7.55
N ILE A 153 17.81 7.21 8.19
CA ILE A 153 17.40 8.63 8.15
C ILE A 153 17.42 9.31 9.53
N GLU A 154 17.93 8.65 10.57
CA GLU A 154 17.99 9.17 11.95
C GLU A 154 18.62 10.57 12.03
N HIS A 155 19.70 10.76 11.26
CA HIS A 155 20.49 11.99 11.23
C HIS A 155 19.68 13.22 10.78
N ALA A 156 18.66 13.02 9.95
CA ALA A 156 17.89 14.10 9.34
C ALA A 156 16.58 14.41 10.08
N LEU A 157 16.16 13.63 11.07
CA LEU A 157 14.86 13.78 11.72
C LEU A 157 14.59 15.20 12.27
N ASN A 158 15.61 15.92 12.68
CA ASN A 158 15.50 17.29 13.22
C ASN A 158 15.57 18.38 12.15
N GLU A 159 15.80 18.04 10.91
CA GLU A 159 15.82 18.95 9.78
C GLU A 159 14.43 19.09 9.15
N LYS A 160 14.17 20.21 8.47
CA LYS A 160 12.92 20.43 7.74
C LYS A 160 12.86 19.54 6.50
N MET A 161 11.72 18.93 6.23
CA MET A 161 11.51 18.06 5.07
C MET A 161 11.74 18.76 3.72
N GLN A 162 11.67 20.11 3.67
CA GLN A 162 12.02 20.86 2.46
C GLN A 162 13.51 20.71 2.06
N SER A 163 14.41 20.46 3.02
CA SER A 163 15.85 20.26 2.75
C SER A 163 16.16 18.82 2.33
N TYR A 164 15.21 17.90 2.44
CA TYR A 164 15.41 16.50 2.10
C TYR A 164 15.51 16.30 0.59
N SER A 165 16.33 15.32 0.17
CA SER A 165 16.24 14.77 -1.17
C SER A 165 14.89 14.09 -1.39
N HIS A 166 14.53 13.81 -2.65
CA HIS A 166 13.29 13.08 -2.97
C HIS A 166 13.24 11.73 -2.23
N GLY A 167 14.33 10.96 -2.26
CA GLY A 167 14.41 9.67 -1.57
C GLY A 167 14.28 9.79 -0.05
N MET A 168 14.84 10.83 0.58
CA MET A 168 14.66 11.08 2.01
C MET A 168 13.20 11.41 2.36
N ARG A 169 12.51 12.20 1.52
CA ARG A 169 11.07 12.48 1.68
C ARG A 169 10.26 11.19 1.54
N GLN A 170 10.57 10.36 0.56
CA GLN A 170 9.91 9.07 0.38
C GLN A 170 10.07 8.17 1.63
N LYS A 171 11.29 8.05 2.17
CA LYS A 171 11.55 7.31 3.41
C LYS A 171 10.71 7.80 4.58
N ILE A 172 10.65 9.11 4.81
CA ILE A 172 9.88 9.70 5.92
C ILE A 172 8.39 9.45 5.77
N VAL A 173 7.84 9.55 4.55
CA VAL A 173 6.42 9.28 4.30
C VAL A 173 6.10 7.79 4.52
N ILE A 174 6.97 6.89 4.07
CA ILE A 174 6.86 5.45 4.34
C ILE A 174 6.88 5.17 5.85
N ILE A 175 7.85 5.74 6.60
CA ILE A 175 7.93 5.61 8.05
C ILE A 175 6.65 6.10 8.70
N GLY A 176 6.17 7.30 8.33
CA GLY A 176 4.92 7.87 8.84
C GLY A 176 3.72 6.96 8.68
N SER A 177 3.62 6.28 7.53
CA SER A 177 2.55 5.33 7.26
C SER A 177 2.65 4.04 8.09
N LEU A 178 3.85 3.65 8.50
CA LEU A 178 4.11 2.44 9.29
C LEU A 178 3.97 2.64 10.80
N ILE A 179 4.00 3.90 11.29
CA ILE A 179 3.93 4.19 12.72
C ILE A 179 2.66 3.64 13.36
N SER A 180 1.53 3.66 12.65
CA SER A 180 0.27 3.11 13.12
C SER A 180 0.24 1.58 13.15
N ASN A 181 1.23 0.91 12.58
CA ASN A 181 1.23 -0.53 12.32
C ASN A 181 -0.06 -0.99 11.62
N PRO A 182 -0.35 -0.48 10.42
CA PRO A 182 -1.62 -0.71 9.75
C PRO A 182 -1.79 -2.17 9.35
N LYS A 183 -3.02 -2.70 9.51
CA LYS A 183 -3.38 -4.03 8.98
C LYS A 183 -3.48 -4.03 7.46
N ASN A 184 -3.83 -2.89 6.88
CA ASN A 184 -3.97 -2.71 5.46
C ASN A 184 -3.08 -1.55 5.03
N TRP A 185 -2.11 -1.82 4.17
CA TRP A 185 -1.13 -0.84 3.73
C TRP A 185 -1.24 -0.60 2.23
N ILE A 186 -1.64 0.61 1.86
CA ILE A 186 -1.84 1.04 0.47
C ILE A 186 -0.69 1.95 0.07
N ILE A 187 -0.01 1.66 -1.06
CA ILE A 187 1.19 2.37 -1.45
C ILE A 187 1.19 2.64 -2.96
N ASP A 188 1.36 3.88 -3.35
CA ASP A 188 1.48 4.26 -4.76
C ASP A 188 2.95 4.41 -5.16
N GLU A 189 3.43 3.59 -6.11
CA GLU A 189 4.79 3.57 -6.66
C GLU A 189 5.92 3.59 -5.59
N PRO A 190 5.91 2.69 -4.60
CA PRO A 190 6.73 2.79 -3.38
C PRO A 190 8.24 2.76 -3.59
N MET A 191 8.71 2.21 -4.70
CA MET A 191 10.15 2.04 -4.97
C MET A 191 10.78 3.26 -5.63
N THR A 192 9.96 4.20 -6.11
CA THR A 192 10.42 5.39 -6.83
C THR A 192 11.26 6.27 -5.92
N GLY A 193 12.48 6.59 -6.36
CA GLY A 193 13.40 7.47 -5.62
C GLY A 193 14.11 6.84 -4.42
N LEU A 194 13.83 5.59 -4.06
CA LEU A 194 14.57 4.90 -3.00
C LEU A 194 15.91 4.35 -3.51
N ASP A 195 16.89 4.39 -2.66
CA ASP A 195 18.15 3.69 -2.87
C ASP A 195 17.95 2.15 -2.78
N PRO A 196 18.89 1.34 -3.33
CA PRO A 196 18.74 -0.12 -3.36
C PRO A 196 18.56 -0.75 -1.97
N LYS A 197 19.23 -0.23 -0.94
CA LYS A 197 19.15 -0.76 0.42
C LYS A 197 17.76 -0.48 1.02
N SER A 198 17.28 0.75 0.89
CA SER A 198 15.94 1.13 1.36
C SER A 198 14.84 0.38 0.62
N SER A 199 14.99 0.16 -0.69
CA SER A 199 14.07 -0.67 -1.48
C SER A 199 14.05 -2.13 -1.01
N PHE A 200 15.20 -2.68 -0.64
CA PHE A 200 15.31 -4.03 -0.08
C PHE A 200 14.59 -4.13 1.28
N GLU A 201 14.84 -3.16 2.18
CA GLU A 201 14.18 -3.14 3.50
C GLU A 201 12.67 -2.95 3.38
N LEU A 202 12.22 -2.11 2.46
CA LEU A 202 10.79 -1.93 2.19
C LEU A 202 10.13 -3.24 1.76
N LYS A 203 10.74 -3.99 0.83
CA LYS A 203 10.25 -5.31 0.40
C LYS A 203 10.20 -6.31 1.55
N ASN A 204 11.19 -6.29 2.44
CA ASN A 204 11.21 -7.13 3.63
C ASN A 204 10.07 -6.80 4.59
N ILE A 205 9.79 -5.50 4.79
CA ILE A 205 8.66 -5.06 5.61
C ILE A 205 7.34 -5.52 5.00
N MET A 206 7.14 -5.37 3.68
CA MET A 206 5.94 -5.83 2.98
C MET A 206 5.70 -7.34 3.19
N ARG A 207 6.76 -8.16 3.00
CA ARG A 207 6.66 -9.61 3.22
C ARG A 207 6.27 -9.96 4.65
N LYS A 208 6.94 -9.34 5.63
CA LYS A 208 6.62 -9.57 7.05
C LYS A 208 5.18 -9.20 7.40
N LYS A 209 4.67 -8.11 6.82
CA LYS A 209 3.27 -7.73 7.03
C LYS A 209 2.34 -8.82 6.52
N ALA A 210 2.54 -9.33 5.31
CA ALA A 210 1.73 -10.41 4.76
C ALA A 210 1.86 -11.72 5.57
N GLU A 211 3.07 -12.10 5.99
CA GLU A 211 3.31 -13.25 6.87
C GLU A 211 2.56 -13.15 8.21
N ASN A 212 2.35 -11.92 8.71
CA ASN A 212 1.56 -11.64 9.91
C ASN A 212 0.04 -11.59 9.65
N GLY A 213 -0.41 -11.78 8.40
CA GLY A 213 -1.81 -11.71 8.01
C GLY A 213 -2.30 -10.30 7.68
N ASP A 214 -1.40 -9.32 7.62
CA ASP A 214 -1.69 -7.96 7.17
C ASP A 214 -1.69 -7.91 5.63
N THR A 215 -2.44 -6.98 5.05
CA THR A 215 -2.56 -6.85 3.59
C THR A 215 -1.71 -5.69 3.08
N VAL A 216 -1.01 -5.92 1.98
CA VAL A 216 -0.26 -4.89 1.26
C VAL A 216 -0.82 -4.75 -0.15
N PHE A 217 -1.29 -3.56 -0.49
CA PHE A 217 -1.69 -3.21 -1.85
C PHE A 217 -0.75 -2.11 -2.37
N PHE A 218 -0.06 -2.36 -3.48
CA PHE A 218 0.81 -1.34 -4.05
C PHE A 218 0.73 -1.28 -5.56
N SER A 219 0.91 -0.09 -6.12
CA SER A 219 1.06 0.10 -7.56
C SER A 219 2.52 0.00 -7.98
N THR A 220 2.74 -0.43 -9.21
CA THR A 220 4.04 -0.39 -9.86
C THR A 220 3.89 -0.47 -11.39
N HIS A 221 4.89 0.03 -12.11
CA HIS A 221 5.04 -0.21 -13.55
C HIS A 221 6.14 -1.25 -13.85
N ILE A 222 6.76 -1.84 -12.80
CA ILE A 222 7.90 -2.76 -12.93
C ILE A 222 7.43 -4.19 -12.67
N LEU A 223 7.33 -4.99 -13.72
CA LEU A 223 6.87 -6.38 -13.65
C LEU A 223 7.77 -7.23 -12.74
N GLU A 224 9.10 -7.06 -12.82
CA GLU A 224 10.05 -7.83 -12.00
C GLU A 224 9.84 -7.64 -10.49
N VAL A 225 9.39 -6.46 -10.06
CA VAL A 225 9.04 -6.21 -8.66
C VAL A 225 7.79 -6.99 -8.28
N ALA A 226 6.77 -6.99 -9.15
CA ALA A 226 5.53 -7.70 -8.93
C ALA A 226 5.75 -9.23 -8.90
N GLU A 227 6.54 -9.77 -9.83
CA GLU A 227 6.93 -11.18 -9.89
C GLU A 227 7.54 -11.69 -8.58
N LYS A 228 8.50 -10.92 -8.04
CA LYS A 228 9.29 -11.35 -6.88
C LYS A 228 8.58 -11.12 -5.53
N LEU A 229 7.55 -10.29 -5.49
CA LEU A 229 6.99 -9.82 -4.24
C LEU A 229 5.52 -10.18 -4.05
N CYS A 230 4.72 -10.23 -5.13
CA CYS A 230 3.27 -10.33 -5.02
C CYS A 230 2.77 -11.78 -4.97
N ASP A 231 1.72 -12.00 -4.17
CA ASP A 231 0.95 -13.23 -4.21
C ASP A 231 -0.01 -13.24 -5.41
N ARG A 232 -0.59 -12.05 -5.71
CA ARG A 232 -1.44 -11.82 -6.87
C ARG A 232 -1.17 -10.45 -7.47
N ILE A 233 -1.46 -10.34 -8.76
CA ILE A 233 -1.23 -9.14 -9.56
C ILE A 233 -2.53 -8.80 -10.30
N GLY A 234 -2.87 -7.52 -10.33
CA GLY A 234 -3.89 -6.96 -11.22
C GLY A 234 -3.21 -6.09 -12.27
N ILE A 235 -3.45 -6.34 -13.55
CA ILE A 235 -2.94 -5.51 -14.63
C ILE A 235 -4.04 -4.57 -15.10
N ILE A 236 -3.74 -3.26 -15.08
CA ILE A 236 -4.62 -2.23 -15.60
C ILE A 236 -4.02 -1.62 -16.88
N ASN A 237 -4.85 -1.48 -17.90
CA ASN A 237 -4.50 -0.79 -19.14
C ASN A 237 -5.68 0.08 -19.58
N HIS A 238 -5.40 1.35 -19.95
CA HIS A 238 -6.42 2.32 -20.38
C HIS A 238 -7.69 2.33 -19.51
N GLY A 239 -7.51 2.30 -18.17
CA GLY A 239 -8.61 2.35 -17.20
C GLY A 239 -9.42 1.07 -17.04
N LYS A 240 -9.02 -0.02 -17.69
CA LYS A 240 -9.66 -1.34 -17.59
C LYS A 240 -8.73 -2.34 -16.94
N LEU A 241 -9.28 -3.15 -16.08
CA LEU A 241 -8.56 -4.29 -15.50
C LEU A 241 -8.54 -5.41 -16.53
N VAL A 242 -7.36 -5.72 -17.05
CA VAL A 242 -7.19 -6.69 -18.15
C VAL A 242 -6.81 -8.08 -17.65
N PHE A 243 -6.24 -8.17 -16.44
CA PHE A 243 -5.87 -9.43 -15.82
C PHE A 243 -5.91 -9.34 -14.29
N VAL A 244 -6.26 -10.43 -13.61
CA VAL A 244 -6.09 -10.62 -12.16
C VAL A 244 -5.73 -12.07 -11.89
N GLY A 245 -4.56 -12.32 -11.32
CA GLY A 245 -4.12 -13.68 -11.02
C GLY A 245 -2.75 -13.75 -10.38
N THR A 246 -2.17 -14.96 -10.29
CA THR A 246 -0.78 -15.15 -9.87
C THR A 246 0.18 -14.90 -11.04
N TYR A 247 1.47 -14.73 -10.72
CA TYR A 247 2.48 -14.56 -11.76
C TYR A 247 2.56 -15.77 -12.71
N GLU A 248 2.41 -16.98 -12.20
CA GLU A 248 2.40 -18.19 -13.01
C GLU A 248 1.22 -18.23 -14.00
N GLN A 249 0.06 -17.69 -13.60
CA GLN A 249 -1.10 -17.57 -14.51
C GLN A 249 -0.83 -16.56 -15.62
N ILE A 250 -0.24 -15.41 -15.29
CA ILE A 250 0.20 -14.40 -16.30
C ILE A 250 1.16 -15.07 -17.29
N LYS A 251 2.18 -15.77 -16.78
CA LYS A 251 3.19 -16.40 -17.62
C LYS A 251 2.58 -17.40 -18.62
N LYS A 252 1.62 -18.19 -18.19
CA LYS A 252 0.89 -19.11 -19.08
C LYS A 252 0.11 -18.37 -20.17
N GLU A 253 -0.59 -17.30 -19.82
CA GLU A 253 -1.33 -16.50 -20.81
C GLU A 253 -0.40 -15.82 -21.83
N LEU A 254 0.81 -15.41 -21.38
CA LEU A 254 1.83 -14.84 -22.24
C LEU A 254 2.48 -15.87 -23.17
N ASP A 255 2.80 -17.07 -22.66
CA ASP A 255 3.42 -18.14 -23.45
C ASP A 255 2.44 -18.74 -24.49
N GLU A 256 1.11 -18.66 -24.22
CA GLU A 256 0.11 -19.26 -25.09
C GLU A 256 -0.45 -18.32 -26.19
N ASN A 257 -0.51 -17.00 -25.97
CA ASN A 257 -1.29 -16.13 -26.87
C ASN A 257 -0.87 -14.65 -26.98
N LYS A 258 0.02 -14.08 -26.16
CA LYS A 258 0.33 -12.63 -26.20
C LYS A 258 1.71 -12.32 -25.67
N SER A 259 2.37 -11.31 -26.27
CA SER A 259 3.55 -10.70 -25.64
C SER A 259 3.12 -9.80 -24.46
N LEU A 260 4.03 -9.63 -23.50
CA LEU A 260 3.82 -8.66 -22.38
C LEU A 260 3.48 -7.26 -22.92
N GLU A 261 4.05 -6.89 -24.06
CA GLU A 261 3.78 -5.62 -24.75
C GLU A 261 2.30 -5.51 -25.17
N GLU A 262 1.67 -6.61 -25.62
CA GLU A 262 0.24 -6.62 -25.99
C GLU A 262 -0.71 -6.53 -24.79
N LEU A 263 -0.29 -6.97 -23.59
CA LEU A 263 -1.03 -6.72 -22.35
C LEU A 263 -0.83 -5.29 -21.83
N TYR A 264 0.28 -4.65 -22.22
CA TYR A 264 0.65 -3.29 -21.83
C TYR A 264 0.23 -2.21 -22.85
N MET A 265 -0.01 -2.56 -24.11
CA MET A 265 -0.52 -1.68 -25.16
C MET A 265 -2.03 -1.82 -25.34
#